data_dffc270464ffea61145ce619f13c7503
#
_entry.id   dffc270464ffea61145ce619f13c7503
#
_cell.length_a   1.000
_cell.length_b   1.000
_cell.length_c   1.000
_cell.angle_alpha   90.00
_cell.angle_beta   90.00
_cell.angle_gamma   90.00
#
_symmetry.space_group_name_H-M   'P 1'
#
loop_
_entity.id
_entity.type
_entity.pdbx_description
1 polymer ?
#
loop_
_entity_poly.entity_id
_entity_poly.type
_entity_poly.pdbx_seq_one_letter_code
_entity_poly.pdbx_strand_id
1 'polypeptide(L)'
;MIVATKGENKMRKTLSPKLDVVFQALFGEVGSERITKNFLETILNKKIEKIDLSKNPILRREFKDDKLGVLDILAELDGKEKCNIEMQLVNSKSIIERILYYWSRLYSRQMKIGQDYNLLERTIIILITDFKIEGLEELEYHTTWKIIETEGRKRILTEKLEIDIIELPKIEGKEKESGRLLD
;
A
#
# COMPACT_ATOMS: atom_id res chain seq x y z
N MET A 1 -16.16 -49.94 -30.14
CA MET A 1 -17.09 -48.81 -29.96
C MET A 1 -16.60 -48.03 -28.74
N ILE A 2 -15.76 -47.00 -29.00
CA ILE A 2 -15.11 -46.20 -27.96
C ILE A 2 -15.95 -44.94 -27.82
N VAL A 3 -16.61 -44.78 -26.68
CA VAL A 3 -17.39 -43.58 -26.36
C VAL A 3 -16.40 -42.52 -25.88
N ALA A 4 -16.22 -41.49 -26.68
CA ALA A 4 -15.46 -40.33 -26.29
C ALA A 4 -16.30 -39.48 -25.33
N THR A 5 -15.91 -39.42 -24.08
CA THR A 5 -16.46 -38.50 -23.10
C THR A 5 -16.00 -37.07 -23.42
N LYS A 6 -16.95 -36.20 -23.76
CA LYS A 6 -16.74 -34.76 -23.86
C LYS A 6 -16.20 -34.21 -22.53
N GLY A 7 -14.96 -33.81 -22.54
CA GLY A 7 -14.38 -33.04 -21.43
C GLY A 7 -15.05 -31.65 -21.36
N GLU A 8 -15.79 -31.40 -20.30
CA GLU A 8 -16.28 -30.07 -19.98
C GLU A 8 -15.08 -29.13 -19.73
N ASN A 9 -14.95 -28.15 -20.60
CA ASN A 9 -13.95 -27.09 -20.46
C ASN A 9 -14.40 -26.18 -19.31
N LYS A 10 -14.07 -26.58 -18.07
CA LYS A 10 -14.34 -25.79 -16.86
C LYS A 10 -13.50 -24.52 -16.97
N MET A 11 -14.10 -23.41 -17.44
CA MET A 11 -13.47 -22.10 -17.39
C MET A 11 -12.98 -21.87 -15.95
N ARG A 12 -11.66 -21.81 -15.77
CA ARG A 12 -11.06 -21.43 -14.51
C ARG A 12 -11.48 -20.01 -14.23
N LYS A 13 -12.37 -19.80 -13.26
CA LYS A 13 -12.69 -18.44 -12.79
C LYS A 13 -11.43 -17.85 -12.19
N THR A 14 -10.87 -16.86 -12.86
CA THR A 14 -9.76 -16.06 -12.32
C THR A 14 -10.32 -15.24 -11.16
N LEU A 15 -9.69 -15.34 -10.00
CA LEU A 15 -10.05 -14.53 -8.84
C LEU A 15 -9.56 -13.10 -9.06
N SER A 16 -10.34 -12.13 -8.59
CA SER A 16 -9.93 -10.73 -8.67
C SER A 16 -8.70 -10.46 -7.79
N PRO A 17 -7.67 -9.78 -8.30
CA PRO A 17 -6.51 -9.37 -7.49
C PRO A 17 -6.86 -8.36 -6.39
N LYS A 18 -8.05 -7.77 -6.41
CA LYS A 18 -8.55 -6.86 -5.37
C LYS A 18 -9.00 -7.59 -4.09
N LEU A 19 -9.23 -8.91 -4.15
CA LEU A 19 -9.59 -9.70 -2.95
C LEU A 19 -8.39 -9.82 -2.02
N ASP A 20 -8.57 -9.56 -0.73
CA ASP A 20 -7.51 -9.55 0.30
C ASP A 20 -6.57 -10.75 0.21
N VAL A 21 -7.14 -11.96 0.09
CA VAL A 21 -6.35 -13.21 0.00
C VAL A 21 -5.51 -13.25 -1.27
N VAL A 22 -6.05 -12.78 -2.40
CA VAL A 22 -5.33 -12.76 -3.69
C VAL A 22 -4.28 -11.65 -3.68
N PHE A 23 -4.64 -10.49 -3.15
CA PHE A 23 -3.73 -9.36 -3.00
C PHE A 23 -2.51 -9.72 -2.14
N GLN A 24 -2.75 -10.35 -0.99
CA GLN A 24 -1.67 -10.84 -0.13
C GLN A 24 -0.82 -11.91 -0.81
N ALA A 25 -1.44 -12.85 -1.52
CA ALA A 25 -0.70 -13.88 -2.25
C ALA A 25 0.19 -13.29 -3.37
N LEU A 26 -0.28 -12.23 -4.04
CA LEU A 26 0.47 -11.58 -5.13
C LEU A 26 1.60 -10.69 -4.65
N PHE A 27 1.39 -9.96 -3.55
CA PHE A 27 2.28 -8.88 -3.13
C PHE A 27 2.89 -9.07 -1.73
N GLY A 28 2.31 -9.92 -0.87
CA GLY A 28 2.68 -10.01 0.54
C GLY A 28 3.39 -11.29 0.95
N GLU A 29 3.38 -12.34 0.12
CA GLU A 29 3.98 -13.62 0.46
C GLU A 29 5.47 -13.70 0.10
N VAL A 30 6.18 -14.62 0.78
CA VAL A 30 7.56 -14.97 0.43
C VAL A 30 7.59 -15.53 -1.00
N GLY A 31 8.40 -14.91 -1.84
CA GLY A 31 8.50 -15.22 -3.27
C GLY A 31 7.83 -14.18 -4.17
N SER A 32 7.04 -13.26 -3.62
CA SER A 32 6.44 -12.14 -4.37
C SER A 32 7.30 -10.87 -4.36
N GLU A 33 8.51 -10.91 -3.76
CA GLU A 33 9.38 -9.74 -3.61
C GLU A 33 9.65 -9.02 -4.93
N ARG A 34 9.82 -9.77 -6.02
CA ARG A 34 10.08 -9.18 -7.35
C ARG A 34 8.87 -8.40 -7.87
N ILE A 35 7.67 -8.95 -7.71
CA ILE A 35 6.43 -8.31 -8.18
C ILE A 35 6.17 -7.06 -7.33
N THR A 36 6.27 -7.18 -6.02
CA THR A 36 6.05 -6.09 -5.07
C THR A 36 7.08 -4.99 -5.25
N LYS A 37 8.34 -5.34 -5.48
CA LYS A 37 9.40 -4.38 -5.79
C LYS A 37 9.07 -3.56 -7.04
N ASN A 38 8.73 -4.23 -8.16
CA ASN A 38 8.40 -3.54 -9.42
C ASN A 38 7.19 -2.62 -9.25
N PHE A 39 6.16 -3.08 -8.53
CA PHE A 39 5.00 -2.28 -8.19
C PHE A 39 5.39 -1.02 -7.41
N LEU A 40 6.18 -1.18 -6.35
CA LEU A 40 6.64 -0.06 -5.52
C LEU A 40 7.57 0.91 -6.28
N GLU A 41 8.46 0.42 -7.12
CA GLU A 41 9.31 1.26 -7.98
C GLU A 41 8.46 2.12 -8.93
N THR A 42 7.36 1.58 -9.43
CA THR A 42 6.42 2.30 -10.30
C THR A 42 5.67 3.39 -9.54
N ILE A 43 5.10 3.07 -8.37
CA ILE A 43 4.31 4.01 -7.56
C ILE A 43 5.20 5.14 -7.01
N LEU A 44 6.33 4.78 -6.41
CA LEU A 44 7.23 5.71 -5.74
C LEU A 44 8.18 6.43 -6.71
N ASN A 45 8.15 6.08 -7.99
CA ASN A 45 9.03 6.59 -9.04
C ASN A 45 10.51 6.63 -8.60
N LYS A 46 10.95 5.56 -7.93
CA LYS A 46 12.34 5.41 -7.47
C LYS A 46 12.83 3.98 -7.65
N LYS A 47 14.15 3.81 -7.78
CA LYS A 47 14.79 2.49 -7.73
C LYS A 47 14.82 1.98 -6.30
N ILE A 48 14.56 0.68 -6.15
CA ILE A 48 14.67 -0.06 -4.90
C ILE A 48 15.70 -1.17 -5.14
N GLU A 49 16.72 -1.26 -4.32
CA GLU A 49 17.72 -2.32 -4.47
C GLU A 49 17.24 -3.61 -3.82
N LYS A 50 16.76 -3.50 -2.58
CA LYS A 50 16.30 -4.63 -1.79
C LYS A 50 14.93 -4.39 -1.18
N ILE A 51 14.11 -5.44 -1.13
CA ILE A 51 12.83 -5.45 -0.44
C ILE A 51 12.78 -6.67 0.49
N ASP A 52 12.33 -6.46 1.72
CA ASP A 52 12.05 -7.52 2.69
C ASP A 52 10.57 -7.44 3.09
N LEU A 53 9.81 -8.51 2.87
CA LEU A 53 8.39 -8.60 3.20
C LEU A 53 8.19 -9.18 4.60
N SER A 54 7.35 -8.54 5.41
CA SER A 54 7.01 -9.02 6.75
C SER A 54 5.98 -10.14 6.69
N LYS A 55 6.31 -11.31 7.28
CA LYS A 55 5.42 -12.49 7.29
C LYS A 55 4.11 -12.31 8.06
N ASN A 56 4.09 -11.42 9.07
CA ASN A 56 2.92 -11.16 9.91
C ASN A 56 2.89 -9.67 10.29
N PRO A 57 2.35 -8.81 9.44
CA PRO A 57 2.39 -7.37 9.63
C PRO A 57 1.33 -6.89 10.64
N ILE A 58 1.43 -7.37 11.88
CA ILE A 58 0.51 -6.98 12.96
C ILE A 58 1.11 -5.83 13.76
N LEU A 59 0.40 -4.72 13.83
CA LEU A 59 0.67 -3.64 14.78
C LEU A 59 0.22 -4.09 16.17
N ARG A 60 1.16 -4.66 16.94
CA ARG A 60 0.88 -5.12 18.33
C ARG A 60 0.40 -3.96 19.19
N ARG A 61 -0.48 -4.24 20.13
CA ARG A 61 -0.85 -3.30 21.18
C ARG A 61 0.35 -3.06 22.08
N GLU A 62 0.65 -1.81 22.37
CA GLU A 62 1.64 -1.42 23.39
C GLU A 62 0.99 -1.33 24.76
N PHE A 63 -0.28 -0.90 24.77
CA PHE A 63 -1.13 -0.87 25.94
C PHE A 63 -2.36 -1.76 25.71
N LYS A 64 -2.96 -2.24 26.82
CA LYS A 64 -4.12 -3.14 26.79
C LYS A 64 -5.29 -2.57 25.98
N ASP A 65 -5.47 -1.27 26.03
CA ASP A 65 -6.58 -0.55 25.39
C ASP A 65 -6.27 -0.03 23.98
N ASP A 66 -5.05 -0.28 23.48
CA ASP A 66 -4.67 0.09 22.13
C ASP A 66 -5.50 -0.67 21.09
N LYS A 67 -5.88 0.01 20.01
CA LYS A 67 -6.52 -0.63 18.86
C LYS A 67 -5.51 -1.54 18.16
N LEU A 68 -5.87 -2.81 17.99
CA LEU A 68 -5.09 -3.74 17.18
C LEU A 68 -5.19 -3.31 15.71
N GLY A 69 -4.05 -2.99 15.09
CA GLY A 69 -3.94 -2.78 13.65
C GLY A 69 -3.41 -4.04 12.97
N VAL A 70 -4.08 -4.47 11.91
CA VAL A 70 -3.56 -5.49 11.00
C VAL A 70 -3.29 -4.77 9.70
N LEU A 71 -2.04 -4.86 9.23
CA LEU A 71 -1.62 -4.28 7.95
C LEU A 71 -1.76 -5.36 6.87
N ASP A 72 -2.11 -4.94 5.66
CA ASP A 72 -2.23 -5.91 4.57
C ASP A 72 -0.84 -6.39 4.15
N ILE A 73 0.06 -5.49 3.78
CA ILE A 73 1.42 -5.83 3.38
C ILE A 73 2.39 -4.81 3.98
N LEU A 74 3.37 -5.29 4.72
CA LEU A 74 4.45 -4.47 5.26
C LEU A 74 5.77 -4.87 4.63
N ALA A 75 6.42 -3.92 3.96
CA ALA A 75 7.73 -4.05 3.34
C ALA A 75 8.77 -3.14 4.02
N GLU A 76 9.99 -3.61 4.06
CA GLU A 76 11.16 -2.80 4.36
C GLU A 76 11.96 -2.62 3.07
N LEU A 77 12.23 -1.36 2.71
CA LEU A 77 12.94 -0.99 1.49
C LEU A 77 14.37 -0.58 1.83
N ASP A 78 15.33 -1.21 1.16
CA ASP A 78 16.76 -0.93 1.27
C ASP A 78 17.30 -0.99 2.72
N GLY A 79 16.66 -1.83 3.55
CA GLY A 79 17.01 -2.03 4.95
C GLY A 79 16.69 -0.84 5.88
N LYS A 80 15.88 0.12 5.43
CA LYS A 80 15.60 1.37 6.15
C LYS A 80 14.14 1.76 6.13
N GLU A 81 13.60 2.13 4.96
CA GLU A 81 12.27 2.69 4.86
C GLU A 81 11.19 1.64 5.13
N LYS A 82 10.12 2.04 5.80
CA LYS A 82 8.96 1.18 6.05
C LYS A 82 7.85 1.56 5.08
N CYS A 83 7.34 0.59 4.35
CA CYS A 83 6.24 0.78 3.41
C CYS A 83 5.10 -0.17 3.74
N ASN A 84 3.92 0.38 4.02
CA ASN A 84 2.70 -0.41 4.19
C ASN A 84 1.80 -0.21 2.96
N ILE A 85 1.31 -1.30 2.38
CA ILE A 85 0.39 -1.30 1.26
C ILE A 85 -0.95 -1.82 1.74
N GLU A 86 -2.01 -1.05 1.55
CA GLU A 86 -3.39 -1.34 1.98
C GLU A 86 -4.31 -1.38 0.77
N MET A 87 -5.11 -2.45 0.64
CA MET A 87 -6.19 -2.57 -0.34
C MET A 87 -7.54 -2.44 0.36
N GLN A 88 -8.39 -1.53 -0.10
CA GLN A 88 -9.69 -1.29 0.49
C GLN A 88 -10.81 -1.34 -0.54
N LEU A 89 -11.71 -2.30 -0.38
CA LEU A 89 -12.84 -2.52 -1.31
C LEU A 89 -14.10 -1.76 -0.91
N VAL A 90 -14.23 -1.44 0.37
CA VAL A 90 -15.44 -0.81 0.93
C VAL A 90 -15.06 0.53 1.56
N ASN A 91 -15.80 1.57 1.18
CA ASN A 91 -15.58 2.90 1.72
C ASN A 91 -15.88 2.94 3.23
N SER A 92 -14.90 3.40 3.98
CA SER A 92 -15.02 3.71 5.40
C SER A 92 -14.90 5.22 5.58
N LYS A 93 -15.85 5.84 6.28
CA LYS A 93 -15.82 7.29 6.57
C LYS A 93 -14.55 7.77 7.28
N SER A 94 -13.80 6.84 7.89
CA SER A 94 -12.57 7.14 8.64
C SER A 94 -11.33 6.53 7.97
N ILE A 95 -11.34 6.39 6.65
CA ILE A 95 -10.20 5.76 5.94
C ILE A 95 -8.92 6.59 6.09
N ILE A 96 -9.01 7.91 6.03
CA ILE A 96 -7.87 8.82 6.15
C ILE A 96 -7.30 8.76 7.56
N GLU A 97 -8.15 8.84 8.59
CA GLU A 97 -7.73 8.72 9.99
C GLU A 97 -7.07 7.35 10.25
N ARG A 98 -7.58 6.30 9.64
CA ARG A 98 -7.03 4.95 9.76
C ARG A 98 -5.61 4.86 9.19
N ILE A 99 -5.37 5.37 7.99
CA ILE A 99 -4.03 5.33 7.39
C ILE A 99 -3.04 6.22 8.14
N LEU A 100 -3.49 7.38 8.64
CA LEU A 100 -2.66 8.24 9.50
C LEU A 100 -2.30 7.53 10.82
N TYR A 101 -3.27 6.82 11.43
CA TYR A 101 -3.00 5.99 12.61
C TYR A 101 -1.97 4.90 12.31
N TYR A 102 -2.10 4.18 11.19
CA TYR A 102 -1.14 3.14 10.80
C TYR A 102 0.25 3.73 10.55
N TRP A 103 0.31 4.86 9.85
CA TRP A 103 1.56 5.58 9.66
C TRP A 103 2.23 5.94 10.99
N SER A 104 1.50 6.56 11.90
CA SER A 104 2.03 6.99 13.20
C SER A 104 2.56 5.82 14.02
N ARG A 105 1.87 4.70 13.99
CA ARG A 105 2.27 3.46 14.69
C ARG A 105 3.52 2.84 14.09
N LEU A 106 3.63 2.80 12.76
CA LEU A 106 4.83 2.30 12.08
C LEU A 106 6.02 3.21 12.33
N TYR A 107 5.81 4.52 12.29
CA TYR A 107 6.86 5.51 12.52
C TYR A 107 7.38 5.48 13.96
N SER A 108 6.48 5.50 14.94
CA SER A 108 6.86 5.48 16.35
C SER A 108 7.58 4.21 16.79
N ARG A 109 7.22 3.06 16.20
CA ARG A 109 7.82 1.76 16.53
C ARG A 109 9.26 1.57 16.10
N GLN A 110 9.77 2.46 15.29
CA GLN A 110 11.20 2.43 14.92
C GLN A 110 12.09 2.81 16.10
N MET A 111 11.53 3.49 17.12
CA MET A 111 12.28 4.02 18.25
C MET A 111 12.21 3.12 19.48
N LYS A 112 13.35 3.01 20.16
CA LYS A 112 13.45 2.44 21.50
C LYS A 112 13.85 3.54 22.51
N ILE A 113 13.59 3.29 23.77
CA ILE A 113 13.95 4.23 24.86
C ILE A 113 15.45 4.57 24.78
N GLY A 114 15.76 5.87 24.80
CA GLY A 114 17.14 6.37 24.78
C GLY A 114 17.79 6.47 23.41
N GLN A 115 17.10 6.13 22.33
CA GLN A 115 17.62 6.33 20.98
C GLN A 115 17.42 7.76 20.48
N ASP A 116 18.31 8.20 19.59
CA ASP A 116 18.23 9.50 18.94
C ASP A 116 17.15 9.53 17.85
N TYR A 117 16.36 10.59 17.80
CA TYR A 117 15.27 10.77 16.82
C TYR A 117 15.75 10.85 15.36
N ASN A 118 17.02 11.14 15.11
CA ASN A 118 17.60 11.12 13.77
C ASN A 118 17.63 9.71 13.14
N LEU A 119 17.51 8.66 13.95
CA LEU A 119 17.43 7.26 13.51
C LEU A 119 16.08 6.88 12.93
N LEU A 120 15.05 7.73 13.09
CA LEU A 120 13.75 7.51 12.46
C LEU A 120 13.90 7.54 10.94
N GLU A 121 13.43 6.51 10.29
CA GLU A 121 13.47 6.38 8.83
C GLU A 121 12.12 6.72 8.20
N ARG A 122 12.12 6.97 6.90
CA ARG A 122 10.93 7.27 6.12
C ARG A 122 9.89 6.16 6.26
N THR A 123 8.65 6.55 6.47
CA THR A 123 7.50 5.66 6.54
C THR A 123 6.49 6.06 5.48
N ILE A 124 6.15 5.11 4.62
CA ILE A 124 5.29 5.28 3.46
C ILE A 124 4.02 4.45 3.67
N ILE A 125 2.86 5.03 3.40
CA ILE A 125 1.61 4.29 3.27
C ILE A 125 1.15 4.38 1.81
N ILE A 126 0.84 3.25 1.20
CA ILE A 126 0.18 3.19 -0.11
C ILE A 126 -1.23 2.65 0.13
N LEU A 127 -2.22 3.51 -0.04
CA LEU A 127 -3.62 3.17 0.04
C LEU A 127 -4.18 2.98 -1.36
N ILE A 128 -4.68 1.79 -1.66
CA ILE A 128 -5.37 1.46 -2.91
C ILE A 128 -6.85 1.29 -2.60
N THR A 129 -7.73 2.01 -3.28
CA THR A 129 -9.17 1.92 -3.06
C THR A 129 -9.93 1.49 -4.31
N ASP A 130 -10.96 0.67 -4.13
CA ASP A 130 -11.94 0.33 -5.17
C ASP A 130 -13.19 1.24 -5.10
N PHE A 131 -13.01 2.44 -4.56
CA PHE A 131 -14.01 3.49 -4.45
C PHE A 131 -13.33 4.86 -4.53
N LYS A 132 -14.12 5.90 -4.85
CA LYS A 132 -13.67 7.29 -4.77
C LYS A 132 -13.77 7.79 -3.33
N ILE A 133 -12.73 8.49 -2.85
CA ILE A 133 -12.70 9.07 -1.51
C ILE A 133 -13.37 10.44 -1.55
N GLU A 134 -14.31 10.67 -0.63
CA GLU A 134 -15.01 11.95 -0.49
C GLU A 134 -14.01 13.10 -0.26
N GLY A 135 -14.18 14.18 -1.03
CA GLY A 135 -13.30 15.35 -1.01
C GLY A 135 -12.06 15.25 -1.89
N LEU A 136 -11.83 14.09 -2.56
CA LEU A 136 -10.71 13.91 -3.49
C LEU A 136 -11.16 13.73 -4.95
N GLU A 137 -12.42 13.97 -5.26
CA GLU A 137 -13.04 13.63 -6.55
C GLU A 137 -12.34 14.27 -7.73
N GLU A 138 -11.92 15.53 -7.59
CA GLU A 138 -11.28 16.34 -8.63
C GLU A 138 -9.78 16.06 -8.80
N LEU A 139 -9.20 15.24 -7.91
CA LEU A 139 -7.78 14.92 -7.99
C LEU A 139 -7.54 13.73 -8.91
N GLU A 140 -6.28 13.58 -9.36
CA GLU A 140 -5.86 12.46 -10.18
C GLU A 140 -6.03 11.11 -9.46
N TYR A 141 -6.02 10.01 -10.23
CA TYR A 141 -6.19 8.65 -9.69
C TYR A 141 -5.08 8.26 -8.72
N HIS A 142 -3.89 8.84 -8.85
CA HIS A 142 -2.75 8.69 -7.95
C HIS A 142 -2.35 10.05 -7.40
N THR A 143 -2.36 10.18 -6.08
CA THR A 143 -1.98 11.40 -5.38
C THR A 143 -0.97 11.09 -4.28
N THR A 144 0.05 11.93 -4.15
CA THR A 144 1.09 11.83 -3.12
C THR A 144 0.94 12.95 -2.10
N TRP A 145 0.90 12.61 -0.83
CA TRP A 145 0.66 13.51 0.29
C TRP A 145 1.88 13.57 1.20
N LYS A 146 2.28 14.79 1.56
CA LYS A 146 3.41 15.11 2.45
C LYS A 146 3.04 16.24 3.38
N ILE A 147 3.83 16.43 4.44
CA ILE A 147 3.69 17.60 5.31
C ILE A 147 4.39 18.78 4.64
N ILE A 148 3.62 19.82 4.34
CA ILE A 148 4.13 21.04 3.68
C ILE A 148 3.75 22.30 4.48
N GLU A 149 4.57 23.32 4.38
CA GLU A 149 4.25 24.68 4.80
C GLU A 149 3.18 25.25 3.85
N THR A 150 2.11 25.86 4.38
CA THR A 150 0.90 26.23 3.61
C THR A 150 0.86 27.68 3.14
N GLU A 151 1.57 28.59 3.78
CA GLU A 151 1.40 30.05 3.56
C GLU A 151 2.38 30.64 2.55
N GLY A 152 3.60 30.13 2.49
CA GLY A 152 4.65 30.77 1.72
C GLY A 152 5.13 29.95 0.53
N ARG A 153 6.28 29.32 0.69
CA ARG A 153 6.97 28.62 -0.41
C ARG A 153 6.58 27.16 -0.60
N LYS A 154 5.58 26.67 0.14
CA LYS A 154 5.12 25.28 0.12
C LYS A 154 6.27 24.28 0.29
N ARG A 155 7.17 24.56 1.22
CA ARG A 155 8.31 23.69 1.50
C ARG A 155 7.86 22.44 2.23
N ILE A 156 8.40 21.30 1.81
CA ILE A 156 8.24 20.04 2.54
C ILE A 156 8.97 20.16 3.88
N LEU A 157 8.25 19.90 4.97
CA LEU A 157 8.81 19.93 6.33
C LEU A 157 9.78 18.77 6.56
N THR A 158 9.41 17.58 6.06
CA THR A 158 10.17 16.33 6.22
C THR A 158 9.82 15.35 5.11
N GLU A 159 10.79 14.59 4.65
CA GLU A 159 10.59 13.45 3.75
C GLU A 159 10.23 12.15 4.51
N LYS A 160 10.13 12.20 5.85
CA LYS A 160 9.87 11.03 6.69
C LYS A 160 8.42 10.55 6.60
N LEU A 161 7.46 11.41 6.18
CA LEU A 161 6.06 11.08 5.94
C LEU A 161 5.74 11.13 4.47
N GLU A 162 5.19 10.04 3.94
CA GLU A 162 4.58 10.00 2.62
C GLU A 162 3.35 9.09 2.63
N ILE A 163 2.28 9.54 2.00
CA ILE A 163 1.08 8.76 1.79
C ILE A 163 0.74 8.85 0.31
N ASP A 164 0.69 7.71 -0.37
CA ASP A 164 0.22 7.59 -1.73
C ASP A 164 -1.20 7.01 -1.72
N ILE A 165 -2.11 7.66 -2.42
CA ILE A 165 -3.51 7.21 -2.56
C ILE A 165 -3.75 6.92 -4.03
N ILE A 166 -4.23 5.69 -4.31
CA ILE A 166 -4.57 5.21 -5.65
C ILE A 166 -6.04 4.82 -5.67
N GLU A 167 -6.85 5.59 -6.39
CA GLU A 167 -8.29 5.36 -6.52
C GLU A 167 -8.58 4.66 -7.85
N LEU A 168 -8.71 3.33 -7.84
CA LEU A 168 -8.89 2.50 -9.03
C LEU A 168 -10.06 2.94 -9.92
N PRO A 169 -11.25 3.37 -9.40
CA PRO A 169 -12.34 3.81 -10.25
C PRO A 169 -12.06 5.05 -11.10
N LYS A 170 -11.01 5.81 -10.80
CA LYS A 170 -10.58 6.97 -11.60
C LYS A 170 -9.71 6.57 -12.80
N ILE A 171 -9.21 5.32 -12.84
CA ILE A 171 -8.39 4.81 -13.94
C ILE A 171 -9.28 4.41 -15.13
N GLU A 172 -10.53 4.01 -14.87
CA GLU A 172 -11.49 3.63 -15.90
C GLU A 172 -11.69 4.76 -16.92
N GLY A 173 -11.30 4.51 -18.16
CA GLY A 173 -11.27 5.50 -19.26
C GLY A 173 -9.89 6.08 -19.59
N LYS A 174 -8.91 5.92 -18.73
CA LYS A 174 -7.50 6.33 -18.96
C LYS A 174 -6.58 5.14 -19.28
N GLU A 175 -7.13 3.97 -19.60
CA GLU A 175 -6.37 2.71 -19.85
C GLU A 175 -5.25 2.85 -20.88
N LYS A 176 -5.39 3.78 -21.82
CA LYS A 176 -4.36 4.05 -22.84
C LYS A 176 -3.14 4.82 -22.33
N GLU A 177 -3.29 5.55 -21.21
CA GLU A 177 -2.20 6.31 -20.59
C GLU A 177 -1.56 5.55 -19.41
N SER A 178 -2.28 4.60 -18.80
CA SER A 178 -1.89 3.88 -17.59
C SER A 178 -1.12 2.57 -17.85
N GLY A 179 -0.75 2.27 -19.09
CA GLY A 179 -0.07 1.03 -19.49
C GLY A 179 1.22 0.68 -18.71
N ARG A 180 1.65 1.54 -17.79
CA ARG A 180 2.76 1.27 -16.86
C ARG A 180 2.34 0.63 -15.54
N LEU A 181 1.04 0.67 -15.20
CA LEU A 181 0.51 0.14 -13.94
C LEU A 181 -0.18 -1.21 -14.09
N LEU A 182 -0.48 -1.64 -15.31
CA LEU A 182 -1.28 -2.84 -15.61
C LEU A 182 -0.50 -3.93 -16.34
N ASP A 183 0.72 -3.69 -16.83
CA ASP A 183 1.66 -4.65 -17.37
C ASP A 183 2.64 -5.15 -16.28
#